data_0e72546ba00b5adba294ec8c24e181bc
#
_entry.id   0e72546ba00b5adba294ec8c24e181bc
#
_cell.length_a   1.000
_cell.length_b   1.000
_cell.length_c   1.000
_cell.angle_alpha   90.00
_cell.angle_beta   90.00
_cell.angle_gamma   90.00
#
_symmetry.space_group_name_H-M   'P 1'
#
loop_
_entity.id
_entity.type
_entity.pdbx_description
1 polymer ?
#
loop_
_entity_poly.entity_id
_entity_poly.type
_entity_poly.pdbx_seq_one_letter_code
_entity_poly.pdbx_strand_id
1 'polypeptide(L)'
;MDLFEYQARDLFAKHGVPVLAGEVIDTPEAAREVTERLGGRAVVKAQVKVGGRGKAGGVKLAADPADAVEKANQILGMDIKGHTVHKVMLAETADIAEEYYVSFLLDRTNRTFLAMASVEGGVEIEVVAEQNPDALAKIAVDAIEGVTDEKAREIVAAAKFPAEIADQVVEVLKTLWKVFIEEDALLVEVNPLVKTGDGKVIALDGKVSLDANAEFRQPDHAALEDKAAANPLEAAAKAKGLNYVKLDGQVGIIGNGAGLVMSTLDVVAYAGENHGNVKPANFLDIGGGASAEVMANGLEIILGDPDVKSVFVNVFGGITACDAVANGIVQALELLKTKGEDVTKPLVVRLDGNNAELGRKILTDANHPLVQQVDTMDGAAERAAELAAK
;
A
#
# COMPACT_ATOMS: atom_id res chain seq x y z
N MET A 1 -1.93 4.04 2.77
CA MET A 1 -3.02 3.22 2.17
C MET A 1 -3.48 3.90 0.89
N ASP A 2 -3.40 3.20 -0.26
CA ASP A 2 -3.90 3.74 -1.52
C ASP A 2 -5.40 3.51 -1.65
N LEU A 3 -6.12 4.53 -2.08
CA LEU A 3 -7.56 4.47 -2.32
C LEU A 3 -7.88 4.04 -3.76
N PHE A 4 -9.06 3.45 -3.95
CA PHE A 4 -9.66 3.36 -5.28
C PHE A 4 -10.09 4.75 -5.78
N GLU A 5 -10.22 4.93 -7.09
CA GLU A 5 -10.69 6.18 -7.68
C GLU A 5 -12.03 6.64 -7.10
N TYR A 6 -13.01 5.72 -6.93
CA TYR A 6 -14.31 6.08 -6.37
C TYR A 6 -14.19 6.57 -4.92
N GLN A 7 -13.30 6.00 -4.12
CA GLN A 7 -13.06 6.43 -2.74
C GLN A 7 -12.41 7.82 -2.71
N ALA A 8 -11.42 8.05 -3.58
CA ALA A 8 -10.80 9.35 -3.74
C ALA A 8 -11.82 10.42 -4.17
N ARG A 9 -12.67 10.10 -5.15
CA ARG A 9 -13.77 10.95 -5.62
C ARG A 9 -14.76 11.28 -4.50
N ASP A 10 -15.18 10.28 -3.71
CA ASP A 10 -16.11 10.48 -2.60
C ASP A 10 -15.49 11.36 -1.50
N LEU A 11 -14.19 11.19 -1.24
CA LEU A 11 -13.43 12.04 -0.34
C LEU A 11 -13.36 13.49 -0.86
N PHE A 12 -13.13 13.68 -2.14
CA PHE A 12 -13.15 14.98 -2.79
C PHE A 12 -14.53 15.64 -2.66
N ALA A 13 -15.60 14.90 -2.95
CA ALA A 13 -16.97 15.39 -2.80
C ALA A 13 -17.30 15.81 -1.36
N LYS A 14 -16.88 15.01 -0.37
CA LYS A 14 -17.02 15.31 1.08
C LYS A 14 -16.42 16.66 1.45
N HIS A 15 -15.29 17.01 0.86
CA HIS A 15 -14.58 18.27 1.11
C HIS A 15 -14.99 19.42 0.18
N GLY A 16 -15.86 19.17 -0.79
CA GLY A 16 -16.38 20.19 -1.69
C GLY A 16 -15.55 20.43 -2.95
N VAL A 17 -14.63 19.53 -3.30
CA VAL A 17 -13.97 19.55 -4.62
C VAL A 17 -15.03 19.23 -5.68
N PRO A 18 -15.12 20.02 -6.78
CA PRO A 18 -16.03 19.74 -7.86
C PRO A 18 -15.72 18.38 -8.54
N VAL A 19 -16.62 17.43 -8.44
CA VAL A 19 -16.53 16.09 -9.05
C VAL A 19 -17.84 15.75 -9.76
N LEU A 20 -17.79 14.80 -10.70
CA LEU A 20 -18.98 14.26 -11.33
C LEU A 20 -19.70 13.27 -10.40
N ALA A 21 -21.01 13.12 -10.57
CA ALA A 21 -21.74 12.03 -9.92
C ALA A 21 -21.25 10.67 -10.43
N GLY A 22 -21.25 9.68 -9.55
CA GLY A 22 -20.82 8.33 -9.90
C GLY A 22 -21.20 7.33 -8.82
N GLU A 23 -21.46 6.10 -9.22
CA GLU A 23 -21.81 4.99 -8.33
C GLU A 23 -21.00 3.75 -8.67
N VAL A 24 -20.66 2.98 -7.64
CA VAL A 24 -19.87 1.74 -7.77
C VAL A 24 -20.79 0.54 -7.76
N ILE A 25 -20.51 -0.41 -8.65
CA ILE A 25 -21.22 -1.69 -8.75
C ILE A 25 -20.20 -2.84 -8.83
N ASP A 26 -20.64 -4.02 -8.44
CA ASP A 26 -19.88 -5.29 -8.50
C ASP A 26 -20.56 -6.35 -9.38
N THR A 27 -21.74 -6.05 -9.91
CA THR A 27 -22.49 -6.90 -10.85
C THR A 27 -22.88 -6.11 -12.10
N PRO A 28 -22.82 -6.72 -13.30
CA PRO A 28 -23.17 -6.01 -14.54
C PRO A 28 -24.62 -5.50 -14.58
N GLU A 29 -25.56 -6.25 -14.00
CA GLU A 29 -27.00 -5.94 -14.01
C GLU A 29 -27.32 -4.61 -13.33
N ALA A 30 -26.58 -4.28 -12.27
CA ALA A 30 -26.75 -3.02 -11.54
C ALA A 30 -26.41 -1.78 -12.40
N ALA A 31 -25.63 -1.96 -13.47
CA ALA A 31 -25.24 -0.86 -14.36
C ALA A 31 -26.44 -0.19 -15.03
N ARG A 32 -27.52 -0.93 -15.31
CA ARG A 32 -28.71 -0.38 -15.95
C ARG A 32 -29.33 0.74 -15.12
N GLU A 33 -29.69 0.42 -13.89
CA GLU A 33 -30.35 1.36 -12.99
C GLU A 33 -29.49 2.58 -12.66
N VAL A 34 -28.19 2.36 -12.45
CA VAL A 34 -27.24 3.46 -12.21
C VAL A 34 -27.17 4.38 -13.42
N THR A 35 -27.06 3.83 -14.63
CA THR A 35 -26.98 4.65 -15.86
C THR A 35 -28.28 5.44 -16.09
N GLU A 36 -29.43 4.88 -15.76
CA GLU A 36 -30.71 5.61 -15.81
C GLU A 36 -30.72 6.82 -14.87
N ARG A 37 -30.23 6.65 -13.62
CA ARG A 37 -30.08 7.75 -12.66
C ARG A 37 -29.09 8.82 -13.12
N LEU A 38 -28.04 8.44 -13.84
CA LEU A 38 -27.04 9.36 -14.39
C LEU A 38 -27.45 10.03 -15.70
N GLY A 39 -28.74 9.92 -16.11
CA GLY A 39 -29.25 10.59 -17.30
C GLY A 39 -29.18 9.78 -18.60
N GLY A 40 -29.00 8.47 -18.49
CA GLY A 40 -29.08 7.52 -19.61
C GLY A 40 -27.76 7.26 -20.33
N ARG A 41 -26.67 7.93 -19.95
CA ARG A 41 -25.31 7.71 -20.45
C ARG A 41 -24.33 7.68 -19.29
N ALA A 42 -23.28 6.87 -19.39
CA ALA A 42 -22.27 6.80 -18.34
C ALA A 42 -20.89 6.44 -18.89
N VAL A 43 -19.84 6.77 -18.14
CA VAL A 43 -18.51 6.21 -18.33
C VAL A 43 -18.35 5.07 -17.32
N VAL A 44 -18.08 3.87 -17.81
CA VAL A 44 -17.82 2.68 -17.00
C VAL A 44 -16.31 2.56 -16.78
N LYS A 45 -15.86 2.64 -15.53
CA LYS A 45 -14.44 2.71 -15.15
C LYS A 45 -14.06 1.55 -14.22
N ALA A 46 -13.10 0.74 -14.62
CA ALA A 46 -12.50 -0.30 -13.77
C ALA A 46 -11.97 0.32 -12.46
N GLN A 47 -12.23 -0.33 -11.34
CA GLN A 47 -11.70 0.07 -10.05
C GLN A 47 -10.55 -0.85 -9.65
N VAL A 48 -9.32 -0.39 -9.92
CA VAL A 48 -8.05 -1.01 -9.53
C VAL A 48 -7.07 0.07 -9.08
N LYS A 49 -6.14 -0.28 -8.21
CA LYS A 49 -5.17 0.67 -7.60
C LYS A 49 -3.92 0.93 -8.46
N VAL A 50 -4.02 0.67 -9.76
CA VAL A 50 -2.94 0.89 -10.73
C VAL A 50 -3.36 1.86 -11.82
N GLY A 51 -2.40 2.65 -12.31
CA GLY A 51 -2.61 3.58 -13.41
C GLY A 51 -2.68 2.91 -14.79
N GLY A 52 -3.15 3.69 -15.79
CA GLY A 52 -3.23 3.22 -17.17
C GLY A 52 -4.46 2.38 -17.51
N ARG A 53 -5.51 2.45 -16.69
CA ARG A 53 -6.79 1.74 -16.89
C ARG A 53 -7.41 1.98 -18.26
N GLY A 54 -7.38 3.22 -18.74
CA GLY A 54 -7.88 3.57 -20.07
C GLY A 54 -7.14 2.84 -21.20
N LYS A 55 -5.79 2.83 -21.16
CA LYS A 55 -4.95 2.11 -22.14
C LYS A 55 -5.20 0.59 -22.12
N ALA A 56 -5.54 0.04 -20.96
CA ALA A 56 -5.87 -1.37 -20.79
C ALA A 56 -7.32 -1.73 -21.21
N GLY A 57 -8.12 -0.76 -21.64
CA GLY A 57 -9.54 -0.98 -22.00
C GLY A 57 -10.51 -1.05 -20.81
N GLY A 58 -10.04 -0.66 -19.62
CA GLY A 58 -10.82 -0.61 -18.38
C GLY A 58 -11.69 0.65 -18.23
N VAL A 59 -11.73 1.53 -19.22
CA VAL A 59 -12.58 2.73 -19.24
C VAL A 59 -13.35 2.74 -20.57
N LYS A 60 -14.68 2.73 -20.51
CA LYS A 60 -15.54 2.68 -21.70
C LYS A 60 -16.74 3.61 -21.54
N LEU A 61 -17.08 4.32 -22.62
CA LEU A 61 -18.30 5.11 -22.70
C LEU A 61 -19.47 4.19 -23.02
N ALA A 62 -20.54 4.26 -22.23
CA ALA A 62 -21.81 3.61 -22.48
C ALA A 62 -22.82 4.64 -23.02
N ALA A 63 -23.44 4.32 -24.16
CA ALA A 63 -24.38 5.19 -24.86
C ALA A 63 -25.78 5.17 -24.25
N ASP A 64 -26.15 4.06 -23.61
CA ASP A 64 -27.43 3.83 -22.97
C ASP A 64 -27.33 2.80 -21.84
N PRO A 65 -28.41 2.57 -21.04
CA PRO A 65 -28.38 1.61 -19.93
C PRO A 65 -28.09 0.15 -20.33
N ALA A 66 -28.45 -0.28 -21.54
CA ALA A 66 -28.17 -1.64 -22.01
C ALA A 66 -26.69 -1.80 -22.38
N ASP A 67 -26.13 -0.80 -23.07
CA ASP A 67 -24.71 -0.73 -23.38
C ASP A 67 -23.85 -0.66 -22.10
N ALA A 68 -24.34 0.01 -21.04
CA ALA A 68 -23.65 0.05 -19.76
C ALA A 68 -23.51 -1.33 -19.10
N VAL A 69 -24.57 -2.16 -19.17
CA VAL A 69 -24.52 -3.55 -18.70
C VAL A 69 -23.47 -4.35 -19.49
N GLU A 70 -23.46 -4.21 -20.82
CA GLU A 70 -22.48 -4.89 -21.66
C GLU A 70 -21.04 -4.46 -21.34
N LYS A 71 -20.79 -3.15 -21.20
CA LYS A 71 -19.48 -2.61 -20.83
C LYS A 71 -19.03 -3.06 -19.44
N ALA A 72 -19.92 -3.04 -18.45
CA ALA A 72 -19.65 -3.54 -17.12
C ALA A 72 -19.24 -5.02 -17.12
N ASN A 73 -20.00 -5.85 -17.90
CA ASN A 73 -19.68 -7.28 -18.05
C ASN A 73 -18.32 -7.53 -18.75
N GLN A 74 -17.94 -6.64 -19.67
CA GLN A 74 -16.63 -6.74 -20.33
C GLN A 74 -15.46 -6.34 -19.40
N ILE A 75 -15.70 -5.45 -18.45
CA ILE A 75 -14.64 -4.89 -17.58
C ILE A 75 -14.51 -5.68 -16.27
N LEU A 76 -15.61 -6.11 -15.68
CA LEU A 76 -15.60 -6.97 -14.49
C LEU A 76 -14.86 -8.28 -14.80
N GLY A 77 -13.93 -8.66 -13.95
CA GLY A 77 -13.10 -9.85 -14.12
C GLY A 77 -11.87 -9.67 -15.03
N MET A 78 -11.69 -8.49 -15.69
CA MET A 78 -10.47 -8.20 -16.44
C MET A 78 -9.24 -8.22 -15.50
N ASP A 79 -8.11 -8.65 -16.05
CA ASP A 79 -6.80 -8.38 -15.45
C ASP A 79 -6.23 -7.06 -15.99
N ILE A 80 -5.86 -6.16 -15.09
CA ILE A 80 -5.16 -4.92 -15.43
C ILE A 80 -3.85 -4.88 -14.64
N LYS A 81 -2.74 -5.17 -15.32
CA LYS A 81 -1.40 -5.20 -14.71
C LYS A 81 -1.30 -6.12 -13.48
N GLY A 82 -1.91 -7.30 -13.52
CA GLY A 82 -1.93 -8.26 -12.43
C GLY A 82 -3.01 -8.03 -11.36
N HIS A 83 -3.89 -7.06 -11.57
CA HIS A 83 -5.01 -6.77 -10.67
C HIS A 83 -6.34 -7.13 -11.32
N THR A 84 -7.07 -8.07 -10.74
CA THR A 84 -8.42 -8.42 -11.19
C THR A 84 -9.41 -7.32 -10.83
N VAL A 85 -10.21 -6.90 -11.80
CA VAL A 85 -11.27 -5.90 -11.61
C VAL A 85 -12.48 -6.53 -10.93
N HIS A 86 -12.70 -6.21 -9.66
CA HIS A 86 -13.85 -6.70 -8.87
C HIS A 86 -15.01 -5.71 -8.84
N LYS A 87 -14.77 -4.45 -9.17
CA LYS A 87 -15.76 -3.37 -9.15
C LYS A 87 -15.57 -2.45 -10.34
N VAL A 88 -16.65 -1.87 -10.80
CA VAL A 88 -16.62 -0.75 -11.75
C VAL A 88 -17.37 0.44 -11.17
N MET A 89 -16.91 1.66 -11.47
CA MET A 89 -17.65 2.88 -11.21
C MET A 89 -18.33 3.34 -12.51
N LEU A 90 -19.62 3.63 -12.44
CA LEU A 90 -20.30 4.36 -13.46
C LEU A 90 -20.33 5.84 -13.08
N ALA A 91 -19.85 6.70 -13.94
CA ALA A 91 -19.79 8.14 -13.71
C ALA A 91 -20.52 8.90 -14.82
N GLU A 92 -21.03 10.08 -14.48
CA GLU A 92 -21.55 11.03 -15.48
C GLU A 92 -20.52 11.31 -16.56
N THR A 93 -21.01 11.62 -17.75
CA THR A 93 -20.15 12.04 -18.86
C THR A 93 -19.86 13.54 -18.77
N ALA A 94 -18.63 13.96 -19.07
CA ALA A 94 -18.24 15.35 -19.21
C ALA A 94 -17.94 15.70 -20.67
N ASP A 95 -18.29 16.92 -21.08
CA ASP A 95 -17.78 17.52 -22.32
C ASP A 95 -16.42 18.15 -22.03
N ILE A 96 -15.35 17.40 -22.26
CA ILE A 96 -13.99 17.78 -21.91
C ILE A 96 -13.42 18.68 -23.00
N ALA A 97 -13.12 19.94 -22.67
CA ALA A 97 -12.47 20.89 -23.56
C ALA A 97 -10.94 20.89 -23.40
N GLU A 98 -10.46 20.85 -22.16
CA GLU A 98 -9.03 20.88 -21.82
C GLU A 98 -8.76 20.02 -20.60
N GLU A 99 -7.57 19.42 -20.53
CA GLU A 99 -7.13 18.53 -19.44
C GLU A 99 -5.87 19.07 -18.76
N TYR A 100 -5.85 19.05 -17.44
CA TYR A 100 -4.79 19.58 -16.59
C TYR A 100 -4.37 18.58 -15.53
N TYR A 101 -3.22 18.83 -14.91
CA TYR A 101 -2.70 18.05 -13.81
C TYR A 101 -2.50 18.93 -12.58
N VAL A 102 -2.91 18.43 -11.40
CA VAL A 102 -2.58 19.02 -10.10
C VAL A 102 -2.36 17.94 -9.06
N SER A 103 -1.39 18.14 -8.17
CA SER A 103 -1.17 17.24 -7.03
C SER A 103 -0.53 17.94 -5.84
N PHE A 104 -0.75 17.35 -4.67
CA PHE A 104 -0.01 17.63 -3.45
C PHE A 104 0.62 16.35 -2.92
N LEU A 105 1.88 16.41 -2.50
CA LEU A 105 2.61 15.27 -1.96
C LEU A 105 3.60 15.68 -0.87
N LEU A 106 4.03 14.70 -0.09
CA LEU A 106 5.11 14.87 0.89
C LEU A 106 6.47 14.78 0.20
N ASP A 107 7.21 15.90 0.18
CA ASP A 107 8.60 15.94 -0.28
C ASP A 107 9.56 15.62 0.87
N ARG A 108 9.93 14.36 0.98
CA ARG A 108 10.84 13.88 2.01
C ARG A 108 12.26 14.41 1.85
N THR A 109 12.69 14.69 0.64
CA THR A 109 14.05 15.18 0.34
C THR A 109 14.24 16.58 0.91
N ASN A 110 13.26 17.46 0.66
CA ASN A 110 13.33 18.85 1.12
C ASN A 110 12.62 19.06 2.46
N ARG A 111 12.02 18.01 3.06
CA ARG A 111 11.28 18.05 4.34
C ARG A 111 10.16 19.07 4.34
N THR A 112 9.39 19.11 3.26
CA THR A 112 8.28 20.03 3.05
C THR A 112 7.17 19.34 2.29
N PHE A 113 6.08 20.05 2.02
CA PHE A 113 5.10 19.60 1.06
C PHE A 113 5.38 20.20 -0.32
N LEU A 114 4.92 19.53 -1.34
CA LEU A 114 5.12 19.93 -2.73
C LEU A 114 3.78 19.97 -3.45
N ALA A 115 3.50 21.11 -4.09
CA ALA A 115 2.46 21.22 -5.09
C ALA A 115 3.07 21.00 -6.47
N MET A 116 2.46 20.15 -7.28
CA MET A 116 2.80 20.03 -8.70
C MET A 116 1.58 20.38 -9.55
N ALA A 117 1.79 21.08 -10.64
CA ALA A 117 0.72 21.46 -11.56
C ALA A 117 1.24 21.60 -13.01
N SER A 118 0.40 21.22 -13.97
CA SER A 118 0.71 21.31 -15.39
C SER A 118 -0.54 21.55 -16.21
N VAL A 119 -0.40 22.26 -17.32
CA VAL A 119 -1.43 22.36 -18.38
C VAL A 119 -1.40 21.14 -19.32
N GLU A 120 -0.51 20.20 -19.12
CA GLU A 120 -0.45 18.92 -19.81
C GLU A 120 -1.02 17.84 -18.88
N GLY A 121 -2.35 17.65 -18.88
CA GLY A 121 -3.07 16.66 -18.11
C GLY A 121 -3.51 15.44 -18.93
N GLY A 122 -4.13 14.45 -18.27
CA GLY A 122 -4.62 13.24 -18.92
C GLY A 122 -3.53 12.27 -19.39
N VAL A 123 -2.28 12.55 -19.06
CA VAL A 123 -1.09 11.76 -19.43
C VAL A 123 -0.30 11.34 -18.19
N GLU A 124 0.65 10.42 -18.36
CA GLU A 124 1.55 10.02 -17.28
C GLU A 124 2.49 11.18 -16.94
N ILE A 125 2.37 11.74 -15.75
CA ILE A 125 3.09 12.96 -15.36
C ILE A 125 4.60 12.75 -15.30
N GLU A 126 5.05 11.53 -15.06
CA GLU A 126 6.46 11.14 -15.10
C GLU A 126 7.05 11.34 -16.50
N VAL A 127 6.27 11.06 -17.55
CA VAL A 127 6.67 11.29 -18.95
C VAL A 127 6.79 12.79 -19.22
N VAL A 128 5.85 13.61 -18.72
CA VAL A 128 5.94 15.08 -18.82
C VAL A 128 7.18 15.58 -18.10
N ALA A 129 7.45 15.09 -16.90
CA ALA A 129 8.61 15.48 -16.11
C ALA A 129 9.95 15.15 -16.79
N GLU A 130 9.99 14.06 -17.56
CA GLU A 130 11.20 13.63 -18.30
C GLU A 130 11.36 14.36 -19.64
N GLN A 131 10.28 14.46 -20.43
CA GLN A 131 10.33 14.98 -21.81
C GLN A 131 10.20 16.50 -21.87
N ASN A 132 9.43 17.11 -20.96
CA ASN A 132 9.16 18.54 -20.92
C ASN A 132 9.12 19.05 -19.45
N PRO A 133 10.25 19.02 -18.72
CA PRO A 133 10.29 19.38 -17.30
C PRO A 133 9.80 20.81 -17.02
N ASP A 134 9.90 21.73 -17.97
CA ASP A 134 9.45 23.13 -17.86
C ASP A 134 7.91 23.26 -17.91
N ALA A 135 7.19 22.22 -18.36
CA ALA A 135 5.74 22.17 -18.34
C ALA A 135 5.18 21.78 -16.97
N LEU A 136 6.00 21.24 -16.07
CA LEU A 136 5.61 20.82 -14.75
C LEU A 136 6.08 21.82 -13.69
N ALA A 137 5.19 22.67 -13.21
CA ALA A 137 5.46 23.54 -12.06
C ALA A 137 5.60 22.72 -10.79
N LYS A 138 6.64 23.00 -9.98
CA LYS A 138 6.93 22.37 -8.70
C LYS A 138 7.12 23.47 -7.67
N ILE A 139 6.15 23.64 -6.78
CA ILE A 139 6.10 24.72 -5.78
C ILE A 139 6.09 24.12 -4.38
N ALA A 140 7.09 24.48 -3.58
CA ALA A 140 7.12 24.09 -2.17
C ALA A 140 5.98 24.75 -1.40
N VAL A 141 5.35 23.97 -0.52
CA VAL A 141 4.26 24.44 0.35
C VAL A 141 4.69 24.26 1.80
N ASP A 142 4.71 25.37 2.52
CA ASP A 142 5.03 25.36 3.95
C ASP A 142 3.96 24.60 4.73
N ALA A 143 4.38 23.79 5.72
CA ALA A 143 3.48 22.95 6.51
C ALA A 143 2.56 23.76 7.45
N ILE A 144 2.95 24.96 7.84
CA ILE A 144 2.21 25.82 8.76
C ILE A 144 1.30 26.78 7.99
N GLU A 145 1.85 27.46 6.99
CA GLU A 145 1.10 28.43 6.18
C GLU A 145 0.12 27.73 5.23
N GLY A 146 0.51 26.59 4.69
CA GLY A 146 -0.31 25.79 3.76
C GLY A 146 -0.54 26.48 2.41
N VAL A 147 -1.66 26.14 1.79
CA VAL A 147 -2.09 26.73 0.52
C VAL A 147 -3.09 27.86 0.77
N THR A 148 -2.55 29.05 0.98
CA THR A 148 -3.32 30.30 1.01
C THR A 148 -3.79 30.69 -0.40
N ASP A 149 -4.63 31.71 -0.50
CA ASP A 149 -5.06 32.29 -1.78
C ASP A 149 -3.85 32.73 -2.63
N GLU A 150 -2.87 33.32 -1.96
CA GLU A 150 -1.62 33.79 -2.56
C GLU A 150 -0.79 32.61 -3.10
N LYS A 151 -0.63 31.56 -2.30
CA LYS A 151 0.08 30.33 -2.69
C LYS A 151 -0.64 29.61 -3.84
N ALA A 152 -1.96 29.51 -3.81
CA ALA A 152 -2.73 28.90 -4.90
C ALA A 152 -2.57 29.70 -6.20
N ARG A 153 -2.59 31.03 -6.15
CA ARG A 153 -2.33 31.89 -7.31
C ARG A 153 -0.90 31.76 -7.84
N GLU A 154 0.09 31.59 -6.96
CA GLU A 154 1.47 31.28 -7.35
C GLU A 154 1.54 29.98 -8.17
N ILE A 155 0.88 28.90 -7.69
CA ILE A 155 0.82 27.61 -8.38
C ILE A 155 0.16 27.76 -9.76
N VAL A 156 -1.00 28.42 -9.82
CA VAL A 156 -1.74 28.66 -11.06
C VAL A 156 -0.90 29.43 -12.09
N ALA A 157 -0.20 30.49 -11.64
CA ALA A 157 0.65 31.30 -12.51
C ALA A 157 1.88 30.50 -12.99
N ALA A 158 2.55 29.76 -12.11
CA ALA A 158 3.71 28.94 -12.44
C ALA A 158 3.39 27.85 -13.47
N ALA A 159 2.25 27.20 -13.33
CA ALA A 159 1.76 26.18 -14.27
C ALA A 159 1.11 26.77 -15.54
N LYS A 160 0.95 28.11 -15.60
CA LYS A 160 0.40 28.83 -16.76
C LYS A 160 -1.04 28.45 -17.11
N PHE A 161 -1.89 28.23 -16.11
CA PHE A 161 -3.31 27.99 -16.33
C PHE A 161 -3.98 29.17 -17.07
N PRO A 162 -4.96 28.91 -17.97
CA PRO A 162 -5.71 29.95 -18.65
C PRO A 162 -6.40 30.91 -17.67
N ALA A 163 -6.38 32.20 -17.97
CA ALA A 163 -6.91 33.24 -17.07
C ALA A 163 -8.42 33.06 -16.78
N GLU A 164 -9.17 32.54 -17.75
CA GLU A 164 -10.63 32.33 -17.62
C GLU A 164 -11.03 31.29 -16.57
N ILE A 165 -10.12 30.37 -16.21
CA ILE A 165 -10.38 29.34 -15.19
C ILE A 165 -9.54 29.53 -13.92
N ALA A 166 -8.63 30.50 -13.90
CA ALA A 166 -7.65 30.71 -12.83
C ALA A 166 -8.30 30.76 -11.44
N ASP A 167 -9.38 31.50 -11.26
CA ASP A 167 -10.07 31.60 -9.97
C ASP A 167 -10.72 30.28 -9.53
N GLN A 168 -11.28 29.51 -10.47
CA GLN A 168 -11.82 28.18 -10.18
C GLN A 168 -10.70 27.20 -9.77
N VAL A 169 -9.55 27.21 -10.46
CA VAL A 169 -8.39 26.37 -10.12
C VAL A 169 -7.84 26.75 -8.76
N VAL A 170 -7.77 28.05 -8.41
CA VAL A 170 -7.38 28.52 -7.06
C VAL A 170 -8.25 27.88 -5.99
N GLU A 171 -9.57 27.90 -6.14
CA GLU A 171 -10.48 27.29 -5.16
C GLU A 171 -10.34 25.76 -5.11
N VAL A 172 -10.15 25.10 -6.24
CA VAL A 172 -9.87 23.66 -6.30
C VAL A 172 -8.57 23.32 -5.56
N LEU A 173 -7.49 24.06 -5.79
CA LEU A 173 -6.20 23.82 -5.12
C LEU A 173 -6.31 23.99 -3.60
N LYS A 174 -6.99 25.02 -3.11
CA LYS A 174 -7.23 25.23 -1.68
C LYS A 174 -8.04 24.10 -1.07
N THR A 175 -9.03 23.59 -1.79
CA THR A 175 -9.89 22.50 -1.33
C THR A 175 -9.14 21.17 -1.35
N LEU A 176 -8.35 20.88 -2.38
CA LEU A 176 -7.50 19.70 -2.44
C LEU A 176 -6.42 19.71 -1.35
N TRP A 177 -5.87 20.89 -1.03
CA TRP A 177 -4.97 21.03 0.11
C TRP A 177 -5.65 20.70 1.43
N LYS A 178 -6.92 21.13 1.61
CA LYS A 178 -7.73 20.78 2.77
C LYS A 178 -7.92 19.25 2.87
N VAL A 179 -8.23 18.57 1.76
CA VAL A 179 -8.26 17.10 1.71
C VAL A 179 -6.92 16.53 2.15
N PHE A 180 -5.81 17.03 1.60
CA PHE A 180 -4.47 16.53 1.89
C PHE A 180 -4.13 16.59 3.39
N ILE A 181 -4.46 17.69 4.07
CA ILE A 181 -4.15 17.88 5.49
C ILE A 181 -5.17 17.19 6.41
N GLU A 182 -6.47 17.37 6.17
CA GLU A 182 -7.52 16.87 7.07
C GLU A 182 -7.65 15.34 7.03
N GLU A 183 -7.31 14.71 5.91
CA GLU A 183 -7.34 13.25 5.76
C GLU A 183 -5.95 12.61 5.94
N ASP A 184 -4.95 13.35 6.46
CA ASP A 184 -3.58 12.84 6.62
C ASP A 184 -3.05 12.14 5.37
N ALA A 185 -3.20 12.77 4.21
CA ALA A 185 -2.76 12.19 2.95
C ALA A 185 -1.25 12.38 2.73
N LEU A 186 -0.63 11.42 2.05
CA LEU A 186 0.75 11.47 1.54
C LEU A 186 0.80 11.90 0.07
N LEU A 187 -0.33 11.69 -0.64
CA LEU A 187 -0.56 12.10 -2.02
C LEU A 187 -2.04 12.43 -2.20
N VAL A 188 -2.31 13.56 -2.81
CA VAL A 188 -3.61 13.92 -3.42
C VAL A 188 -3.32 14.37 -4.83
N GLU A 189 -3.82 13.64 -5.82
CA GLU A 189 -3.59 13.88 -7.24
C GLU A 189 -4.90 13.94 -7.99
N VAL A 190 -5.01 14.86 -8.92
CA VAL A 190 -6.10 14.93 -9.90
C VAL A 190 -5.49 14.91 -11.30
N ASN A 191 -5.77 13.86 -12.05
CA ASN A 191 -5.26 13.65 -13.39
C ASN A 191 -6.24 12.87 -14.29
N PRO A 192 -7.09 13.58 -15.09
CA PRO A 192 -7.06 15.02 -15.28
C PRO A 192 -7.98 15.84 -14.35
N LEU A 193 -7.57 17.05 -14.08
CA LEU A 193 -8.46 18.17 -13.77
C LEU A 193 -8.92 18.73 -15.12
N VAL A 194 -10.22 18.86 -15.34
CA VAL A 194 -10.73 19.23 -16.66
C VAL A 194 -11.44 20.59 -16.66
N LYS A 195 -11.30 21.30 -17.78
CA LYS A 195 -12.22 22.37 -18.15
C LYS A 195 -13.28 21.79 -19.09
N THR A 196 -14.53 21.95 -18.72
CA THR A 196 -15.67 21.54 -19.56
C THR A 196 -16.00 22.56 -20.62
N GLY A 197 -16.76 22.16 -21.66
CA GLY A 197 -17.17 23.06 -22.73
C GLY A 197 -18.02 24.25 -22.24
N ASP A 198 -18.69 24.14 -21.10
CA ASP A 198 -19.41 25.24 -20.42
C ASP A 198 -18.50 26.06 -19.46
N GLY A 199 -17.19 25.80 -19.45
CA GLY A 199 -16.19 26.57 -18.72
C GLY A 199 -16.04 26.24 -17.24
N LYS A 200 -16.59 25.11 -16.76
CA LYS A 200 -16.43 24.66 -15.38
C LYS A 200 -15.12 23.85 -15.21
N VAL A 201 -14.55 23.92 -14.01
CA VAL A 201 -13.39 23.12 -13.62
C VAL A 201 -13.85 21.98 -12.73
N ILE A 202 -13.50 20.74 -13.11
CA ILE A 202 -13.97 19.50 -12.43
C ILE A 202 -12.80 18.54 -12.26
N ALA A 203 -12.66 17.93 -11.10
CA ALA A 203 -11.76 16.80 -10.88
C ALA A 203 -12.39 15.52 -11.45
N LEU A 204 -11.83 15.04 -12.57
CA LEU A 204 -12.42 13.92 -13.32
C LEU A 204 -11.89 12.56 -12.85
N ASP A 205 -10.61 12.48 -12.51
CA ASP A 205 -9.97 11.28 -11.96
C ASP A 205 -9.04 11.69 -10.80
N GLY A 206 -9.19 11.01 -9.68
CA GLY A 206 -8.46 11.30 -8.47
C GLY A 206 -7.71 10.09 -7.93
N LYS A 207 -6.52 10.36 -7.40
CA LYS A 207 -5.71 9.39 -6.67
C LYS A 207 -5.34 9.96 -5.30
N VAL A 208 -5.59 9.18 -4.26
CA VAL A 208 -5.27 9.55 -2.88
C VAL A 208 -4.53 8.41 -2.22
N SER A 209 -3.41 8.74 -1.56
CA SER A 209 -2.70 7.84 -0.65
C SER A 209 -2.75 8.42 0.75
N LEU A 210 -3.34 7.69 1.68
CA LEU A 210 -3.48 8.07 3.08
C LEU A 210 -2.32 7.54 3.92
N ASP A 211 -1.90 8.28 4.95
CA ASP A 211 -0.90 7.82 5.90
C ASP A 211 -1.50 6.81 6.88
N ALA A 212 -1.10 5.55 6.78
CA ALA A 212 -1.54 4.50 7.70
C ALA A 212 -1.09 4.75 9.16
N ASN A 213 -0.04 5.54 9.38
CA ASN A 213 0.38 5.89 10.74
C ASN A 213 -0.58 6.88 11.43
N ALA A 214 -1.46 7.52 10.68
CA ALA A 214 -2.48 8.43 11.21
C ALA A 214 -3.81 7.72 11.57
N GLU A 215 -3.93 6.41 11.40
CA GLU A 215 -5.16 5.64 11.65
C GLU A 215 -5.75 5.88 13.04
N PHE A 216 -4.90 6.09 14.05
CA PHE A 216 -5.34 6.36 15.42
C PHE A 216 -6.21 7.61 15.57
N ARG A 217 -6.10 8.58 14.66
CA ARG A 217 -6.91 9.83 14.63
C ARG A 217 -7.87 9.91 13.45
N GLN A 218 -7.84 8.89 12.55
CA GLN A 218 -8.68 8.78 11.36
C GLN A 218 -9.48 7.47 11.38
N PRO A 219 -10.39 7.27 12.35
CA PRO A 219 -11.08 5.98 12.52
C PRO A 219 -11.94 5.59 11.31
N ASP A 220 -12.44 6.57 10.54
CA ASP A 220 -13.26 6.33 9.36
C ASP A 220 -12.46 5.72 8.19
N HIS A 221 -11.13 5.86 8.18
CA HIS A 221 -10.28 5.29 7.13
C HIS A 221 -10.26 3.76 7.13
N ALA A 222 -10.56 3.11 8.26
CA ALA A 222 -10.67 1.65 8.33
C ALA A 222 -11.75 1.10 7.37
N ALA A 223 -12.80 1.87 7.08
CA ALA A 223 -13.84 1.48 6.12
C ALA A 223 -13.36 1.55 4.65
N LEU A 224 -12.28 2.28 4.37
CA LEU A 224 -11.70 2.42 3.04
C LEU A 224 -10.70 1.32 2.69
N GLU A 225 -10.35 0.46 3.66
CA GLU A 225 -9.38 -0.62 3.45
C GLU A 225 -9.93 -1.67 2.48
N ASP A 226 -9.13 -1.98 1.46
CA ASP A 226 -9.44 -3.05 0.51
C ASP A 226 -8.97 -4.40 1.07
N LYS A 227 -9.85 -5.05 1.80
CA LYS A 227 -9.56 -6.36 2.41
C LYS A 227 -9.37 -7.49 1.38
N ALA A 228 -9.91 -7.31 0.16
CA ALA A 228 -9.82 -8.33 -0.89
C ALA A 228 -8.47 -8.31 -1.62
N ALA A 229 -7.80 -7.16 -1.66
CA ALA A 229 -6.47 -7.00 -2.29
C ALA A 229 -5.31 -7.25 -1.31
N ALA A 230 -5.58 -7.40 -0.01
CA ALA A 230 -4.54 -7.68 0.98
C ALA A 230 -3.98 -9.09 0.77
N ASN A 231 -2.65 -9.23 0.87
CA ASN A 231 -2.05 -10.55 0.92
C ASN A 231 -2.64 -11.35 2.10
N PRO A 232 -3.13 -12.59 1.89
CA PRO A 232 -3.79 -13.35 2.96
C PRO A 232 -2.94 -13.54 4.22
N LEU A 233 -1.62 -13.72 4.06
CA LEU A 233 -0.69 -13.85 5.20
C LEU A 233 -0.52 -12.54 5.94
N GLU A 234 -0.43 -11.40 5.23
CA GLU A 234 -0.36 -10.06 5.84
C GLU A 234 -1.67 -9.72 6.58
N ALA A 235 -2.81 -10.04 5.99
CA ALA A 235 -4.11 -9.85 6.61
C ALA A 235 -4.25 -10.70 7.90
N ALA A 236 -3.83 -11.98 7.85
CA ALA A 236 -3.83 -12.87 9.00
C ALA A 236 -2.86 -12.39 10.11
N ALA A 237 -1.69 -11.89 9.72
CA ALA A 237 -0.71 -11.33 10.65
C ALA A 237 -1.22 -10.05 11.32
N LYS A 238 -1.81 -9.13 10.55
CA LYS A 238 -2.44 -7.89 11.05
C LYS A 238 -3.54 -8.20 12.07
N ALA A 239 -4.38 -9.20 11.79
CA ALA A 239 -5.43 -9.64 12.71
C ALA A 239 -4.89 -10.17 14.06
N LYS A 240 -3.63 -10.63 14.08
CA LYS A 240 -2.90 -11.09 15.27
C LYS A 240 -1.99 -10.00 15.87
N GLY A 241 -2.08 -8.75 15.38
CA GLY A 241 -1.27 -7.61 15.84
C GLY A 241 0.22 -7.73 15.50
N LEU A 242 0.58 -8.50 14.47
CA LEU A 242 1.96 -8.68 14.02
C LEU A 242 2.32 -7.70 12.92
N ASN A 243 3.54 -7.15 12.99
CA ASN A 243 4.12 -6.34 11.92
C ASN A 243 4.84 -7.26 10.92
N TYR A 244 4.12 -7.71 9.92
CA TYR A 244 4.56 -8.68 8.92
C TYR A 244 4.42 -8.13 7.51
N VAL A 245 5.43 -8.37 6.67
CA VAL A 245 5.40 -8.09 5.23
C VAL A 245 5.88 -9.33 4.47
N LYS A 246 5.09 -9.82 3.51
CA LYS A 246 5.45 -10.92 2.62
C LYS A 246 6.50 -10.47 1.61
N LEU A 247 7.52 -11.30 1.40
CA LEU A 247 8.55 -11.14 0.37
C LEU A 247 8.65 -12.42 -0.47
N ASP A 248 9.32 -12.33 -1.62
CA ASP A 248 9.50 -13.47 -2.53
C ASP A 248 10.76 -14.26 -2.20
N GLY A 249 10.69 -15.14 -1.21
CA GLY A 249 11.85 -15.90 -0.77
C GLY A 249 11.49 -17.21 -0.07
N GLN A 250 12.53 -17.89 0.46
CA GLN A 250 12.42 -19.24 1.02
C GLN A 250 12.85 -19.33 2.49
N VAL A 251 13.48 -18.27 3.03
CA VAL A 251 13.86 -18.22 4.45
C VAL A 251 12.89 -17.31 5.20
N GLY A 252 12.09 -17.88 6.09
CA GLY A 252 11.23 -17.11 6.99
C GLY A 252 12.07 -16.39 8.04
N ILE A 253 11.75 -15.12 8.33
CA ILE A 253 12.53 -14.27 9.23
C ILE A 253 11.68 -13.84 10.41
N ILE A 254 12.21 -13.98 11.62
CA ILE A 254 11.69 -13.40 12.87
C ILE A 254 12.81 -12.67 13.57
N GLY A 255 12.58 -11.42 13.96
CA GLY A 255 13.54 -10.65 14.77
C GLY A 255 12.85 -9.69 15.73
N ASN A 256 13.59 -9.17 16.68
CA ASN A 256 13.12 -8.16 17.63
C ASN A 256 13.72 -6.80 17.33
N GLY A 257 12.92 -5.95 16.77
CA GLY A 257 13.27 -4.60 16.34
C GLY A 257 13.49 -4.51 14.83
N ALA A 258 12.83 -3.53 14.21
CA ALA A 258 12.78 -3.36 12.77
C ALA A 258 14.19 -3.26 12.12
N GLY A 259 15.13 -2.54 12.77
CA GLY A 259 16.50 -2.40 12.27
C GLY A 259 17.24 -3.74 12.21
N LEU A 260 17.11 -4.59 13.24
CA LEU A 260 17.71 -5.92 13.26
C LEU A 260 17.09 -6.83 12.19
N VAL A 261 15.76 -6.76 12.03
CA VAL A 261 15.06 -7.53 10.98
C VAL A 261 15.55 -7.11 9.59
N MET A 262 15.63 -5.81 9.29
CA MET A 262 16.14 -5.31 8.01
C MET A 262 17.58 -5.81 7.75
N SER A 263 18.47 -5.71 8.74
CA SER A 263 19.82 -6.23 8.64
C SER A 263 19.85 -7.76 8.44
N THR A 264 18.93 -8.49 9.07
CA THR A 264 18.81 -9.95 8.91
C THR A 264 18.37 -10.31 7.49
N LEU A 265 17.45 -9.54 6.87
CA LEU A 265 17.08 -9.71 5.47
C LEU A 265 18.29 -9.60 4.55
N ASP A 266 19.15 -8.59 4.77
CA ASP A 266 20.33 -8.35 3.95
C ASP A 266 21.33 -9.51 4.06
N VAL A 267 21.68 -9.95 5.29
CA VAL A 267 22.65 -11.04 5.45
C VAL A 267 22.13 -12.38 4.94
N VAL A 268 20.82 -12.63 5.02
CA VAL A 268 20.21 -13.83 4.42
C VAL A 268 20.25 -13.76 2.90
N ALA A 269 19.99 -12.59 2.31
CA ALA A 269 20.09 -12.41 0.87
C ALA A 269 21.52 -12.65 0.36
N TYR A 270 22.52 -12.10 1.05
CA TYR A 270 23.94 -12.34 0.70
C TYR A 270 24.36 -13.80 0.88
N ALA A 271 23.99 -14.45 1.97
CA ALA A 271 24.25 -15.88 2.17
C ALA A 271 23.61 -16.72 1.07
N GLY A 272 22.40 -16.36 0.68
CA GLY A 272 21.62 -17.05 -0.35
C GLY A 272 22.26 -17.05 -1.74
N GLU A 273 23.13 -16.07 -2.07
CA GLU A 273 23.86 -16.04 -3.33
C GLU A 273 24.69 -17.33 -3.54
N ASN A 274 25.24 -17.90 -2.44
CA ASN A 274 26.00 -19.14 -2.46
C ASN A 274 25.12 -20.42 -2.41
N HIS A 275 23.83 -20.26 -2.18
CA HIS A 275 22.85 -21.34 -1.98
C HIS A 275 21.68 -21.26 -2.97
N GLY A 276 21.96 -21.09 -4.26
CA GLY A 276 20.94 -21.08 -5.31
C GLY A 276 20.07 -19.83 -5.35
N ASN A 277 20.59 -18.70 -4.89
CA ASN A 277 19.88 -17.42 -4.79
C ASN A 277 18.64 -17.47 -3.88
N VAL A 278 18.72 -18.22 -2.81
CA VAL A 278 17.70 -18.21 -1.74
C VAL A 278 17.56 -16.81 -1.16
N LYS A 279 16.33 -16.40 -0.89
CA LYS A 279 16.00 -15.05 -0.41
C LYS A 279 15.18 -15.10 0.86
N PRO A 280 15.13 -13.98 1.64
CA PRO A 280 14.20 -13.88 2.75
C PRO A 280 12.75 -13.86 2.24
N ALA A 281 11.86 -14.59 2.93
CA ALA A 281 10.46 -14.77 2.54
C ALA A 281 9.52 -13.71 3.15
N ASN A 282 9.96 -13.04 4.19
CA ASN A 282 9.15 -12.05 4.90
C ASN A 282 10.00 -11.13 5.78
N PHE A 283 9.43 -10.00 6.13
CA PHE A 283 9.79 -9.20 7.29
C PHE A 283 8.84 -9.57 8.44
N LEU A 284 9.33 -9.82 9.65
CA LEU A 284 8.53 -9.91 10.86
C LEU A 284 9.30 -9.40 12.07
N ASP A 285 8.84 -8.27 12.60
CA ASP A 285 9.30 -7.70 13.86
C ASP A 285 8.32 -8.04 14.98
N ILE A 286 8.79 -8.81 15.98
CA ILE A 286 7.98 -9.17 17.16
C ILE A 286 8.01 -8.08 18.25
N GLY A 287 8.72 -6.97 18.03
CA GLY A 287 8.82 -5.87 18.97
C GLY A 287 9.49 -6.27 20.29
N GLY A 288 9.17 -5.53 21.35
CA GLY A 288 9.68 -5.74 22.70
C GLY A 288 8.90 -6.76 23.53
N GLY A 289 7.99 -7.55 22.94
CA GLY A 289 7.09 -8.45 23.66
C GLY A 289 7.09 -9.89 23.13
N ALA A 290 8.22 -10.59 23.26
CA ALA A 290 8.33 -11.99 22.81
C ALA A 290 7.62 -12.98 23.75
N SER A 291 6.31 -12.85 23.96
CA SER A 291 5.51 -13.86 24.63
C SER A 291 5.41 -15.15 23.80
N ALA A 292 5.10 -16.27 24.43
CA ALA A 292 4.84 -17.53 23.73
C ALA A 292 3.76 -17.38 22.63
N GLU A 293 2.74 -16.57 22.89
CA GLU A 293 1.65 -16.33 21.96
C GLU A 293 2.12 -15.54 20.73
N VAL A 294 2.92 -14.48 20.91
CA VAL A 294 3.50 -13.70 19.82
C VAL A 294 4.40 -14.57 18.95
N MET A 295 5.24 -15.40 19.57
CA MET A 295 6.11 -16.35 18.85
C MET A 295 5.30 -17.41 18.11
N ALA A 296 4.25 -17.98 18.74
CA ALA A 296 3.37 -18.95 18.09
C ALA A 296 2.64 -18.35 16.90
N ASN A 297 2.08 -17.16 17.06
CA ASN A 297 1.41 -16.43 15.97
C ASN A 297 2.35 -16.13 14.82
N GLY A 298 3.58 -15.68 15.11
CA GLY A 298 4.61 -15.41 14.11
C GLY A 298 5.04 -16.67 13.35
N LEU A 299 5.31 -17.75 14.06
CA LEU A 299 5.67 -19.03 13.47
C LEU A 299 4.51 -19.64 12.66
N GLU A 300 3.27 -19.57 13.14
CA GLU A 300 2.09 -20.06 12.41
C GLU A 300 1.95 -19.35 11.04
N ILE A 301 2.10 -18.03 10.99
CA ILE A 301 2.05 -17.28 9.73
C ILE A 301 3.18 -17.70 8.78
N ILE A 302 4.42 -17.75 9.27
CA ILE A 302 5.59 -18.07 8.44
C ILE A 302 5.57 -19.53 7.97
N LEU A 303 5.21 -20.45 8.83
CA LEU A 303 5.13 -21.88 8.50
C LEU A 303 3.97 -22.19 7.55
N GLY A 304 2.91 -21.39 7.60
CA GLY A 304 1.78 -21.44 6.66
C GLY A 304 2.13 -20.99 5.24
N ASP A 305 3.25 -20.30 5.05
CA ASP A 305 3.73 -19.90 3.72
C ASP A 305 4.35 -21.12 3.01
N PRO A 306 3.81 -21.58 1.86
CA PRO A 306 4.33 -22.75 1.14
C PRO A 306 5.74 -22.53 0.57
N ASP A 307 6.13 -21.29 0.33
CA ASP A 307 7.45 -20.96 -0.23
C ASP A 307 8.57 -21.06 0.80
N VAL A 308 8.24 -20.91 2.11
CA VAL A 308 9.22 -21.01 3.19
C VAL A 308 9.71 -22.43 3.35
N LYS A 309 11.04 -22.62 3.38
CA LYS A 309 11.73 -23.91 3.54
C LYS A 309 12.49 -24.01 4.86
N SER A 310 13.00 -22.90 5.38
CA SER A 310 13.64 -22.78 6.68
C SER A 310 13.22 -21.48 7.36
N VAL A 311 13.42 -21.38 8.67
CA VAL A 311 13.12 -20.17 9.44
C VAL A 311 14.37 -19.70 10.17
N PHE A 312 14.68 -18.43 10.11
CA PHE A 312 15.74 -17.81 10.91
C PHE A 312 15.13 -16.88 11.97
N VAL A 313 15.29 -17.25 13.23
CA VAL A 313 14.92 -16.42 14.39
C VAL A 313 16.17 -15.74 14.90
N ASN A 314 16.27 -14.43 14.67
CA ASN A 314 17.43 -13.62 15.06
C ASN A 314 17.04 -12.62 16.14
N VAL A 315 17.56 -12.81 17.34
CA VAL A 315 17.23 -11.96 18.49
C VAL A 315 18.48 -11.39 19.13
N PHE A 316 18.46 -10.07 19.32
CA PHE A 316 19.40 -9.36 20.17
C PHE A 316 18.69 -8.91 21.45
N GLY A 317 18.98 -9.57 22.56
CA GLY A 317 18.37 -9.28 23.84
C GLY A 317 18.71 -7.88 24.35
N GLY A 318 17.69 -7.06 24.46
CA GLY A 318 17.71 -5.73 25.03
C GLY A 318 16.63 -5.63 26.10
N ILE A 319 15.57 -4.86 25.81
CA ILE A 319 14.34 -4.80 26.63
C ILE A 319 13.71 -6.20 26.71
N THR A 320 13.66 -6.92 25.60
CA THR A 320 13.26 -8.33 25.55
C THR A 320 14.49 -9.19 25.81
N ALA A 321 14.47 -9.96 26.89
CA ALA A 321 15.58 -10.85 27.22
C ALA A 321 15.51 -12.17 26.44
N CYS A 322 16.68 -12.74 26.11
CA CYS A 322 16.78 -13.95 25.29
C CYS A 322 16.15 -15.20 25.92
N ASP A 323 16.13 -15.31 27.25
CA ASP A 323 15.47 -16.41 27.96
C ASP A 323 13.95 -16.37 27.79
N ALA A 324 13.34 -15.19 27.78
CA ALA A 324 11.92 -15.03 27.48
C ALA A 324 11.61 -15.47 26.04
N VAL A 325 12.45 -15.08 25.07
CA VAL A 325 12.31 -15.51 23.68
C VAL A 325 12.47 -17.02 23.54
N ALA A 326 13.49 -17.61 24.17
CA ALA A 326 13.72 -19.05 24.13
C ALA A 326 12.54 -19.85 24.68
N ASN A 327 11.98 -19.42 25.81
CA ASN A 327 10.75 -20.00 26.36
C ASN A 327 9.58 -19.81 25.40
N GLY A 328 9.45 -18.63 24.79
CA GLY A 328 8.44 -18.35 23.78
C GLY A 328 8.52 -19.31 22.60
N ILE A 329 9.72 -19.58 22.07
CA ILE A 329 9.93 -20.54 20.97
C ILE A 329 9.49 -21.95 21.37
N VAL A 330 9.96 -22.44 22.52
CA VAL A 330 9.63 -23.79 23.02
C VAL A 330 8.12 -23.94 23.19
N GLN A 331 7.48 -22.99 23.87
CA GLN A 331 6.03 -23.02 24.09
C GLN A 331 5.25 -22.86 22.78
N ALA A 332 5.75 -22.06 21.82
CA ALA A 332 5.15 -21.90 20.51
C ALA A 332 5.14 -23.22 19.72
N LEU A 333 6.25 -23.96 19.73
CA LEU A 333 6.34 -25.27 19.08
C LEU A 333 5.39 -26.30 19.71
N GLU A 334 5.25 -26.29 21.02
CA GLU A 334 4.28 -27.13 21.74
C GLU A 334 2.85 -26.73 21.41
N LEU A 335 2.56 -25.43 21.36
CA LEU A 335 1.23 -24.92 21.05
C LEU A 335 0.80 -25.30 19.62
N LEU A 336 1.68 -25.14 18.63
CA LEU A 336 1.43 -25.52 17.25
C LEU A 336 1.15 -27.02 17.13
N LYS A 337 1.94 -27.86 17.83
CA LYS A 337 1.71 -29.30 17.90
C LYS A 337 0.34 -29.64 18.49
N THR A 338 -0.08 -28.94 19.55
CA THR A 338 -1.41 -29.19 20.17
C THR A 338 -2.57 -28.76 19.28
N LYS A 339 -2.35 -27.79 18.38
CA LYS A 339 -3.32 -27.40 17.36
C LYS A 339 -3.38 -28.35 16.18
N GLY A 340 -2.52 -29.36 16.13
CA GLY A 340 -2.41 -30.28 14.99
C GLY A 340 -1.62 -29.74 13.82
N GLU A 341 -0.84 -28.70 14.04
CA GLU A 341 0.05 -28.09 13.04
C GLU A 341 1.44 -28.72 13.20
N ASP A 342 1.78 -29.68 12.34
CA ASP A 342 3.11 -30.28 12.33
C ASP A 342 4.15 -29.30 11.82
N VAL A 343 5.05 -28.86 12.71
CA VAL A 343 6.23 -28.06 12.31
C VAL A 343 7.22 -29.00 11.66
N THR A 344 7.44 -28.85 10.36
CA THR A 344 8.35 -29.69 9.57
C THR A 344 9.59 -28.94 9.09
N LYS A 345 9.55 -27.61 9.11
CA LYS A 345 10.61 -26.74 8.61
C LYS A 345 11.64 -26.46 9.70
N PRO A 346 12.96 -26.55 9.40
CA PRO A 346 14.00 -26.30 10.39
C PRO A 346 14.02 -24.83 10.81
N LEU A 347 14.26 -24.60 12.10
CA LEU A 347 14.45 -23.30 12.72
C LEU A 347 15.91 -23.13 13.09
N VAL A 348 16.56 -22.10 12.54
CA VAL A 348 17.88 -21.64 12.95
C VAL A 348 17.69 -20.48 13.91
N VAL A 349 18.22 -20.58 15.14
CA VAL A 349 18.02 -19.59 16.19
C VAL A 349 19.36 -18.99 16.59
N ARG A 350 19.45 -17.66 16.53
CA ARG A 350 20.56 -16.89 17.07
C ARG A 350 20.04 -16.02 18.21
N LEU A 351 20.61 -16.22 19.38
CA LEU A 351 20.34 -15.44 20.58
C LEU A 351 21.64 -14.76 21.04
N ASP A 352 21.61 -13.43 21.18
CA ASP A 352 22.70 -12.62 21.67
C ASP A 352 22.18 -11.48 22.56
N GLY A 353 23.04 -10.85 23.36
CA GLY A 353 22.66 -9.79 24.30
C GLY A 353 22.17 -10.31 25.64
N ASN A 354 21.21 -9.63 26.27
CA ASN A 354 20.77 -9.92 27.62
C ASN A 354 20.20 -11.33 27.77
N ASN A 355 20.72 -12.09 28.77
CA ASN A 355 20.34 -13.47 29.09
C ASN A 355 20.53 -14.48 27.94
N ALA A 356 21.46 -14.20 26.99
CA ALA A 356 21.68 -15.07 25.84
C ALA A 356 22.12 -16.49 26.25
N GLU A 357 23.02 -16.63 27.23
CA GLU A 357 23.47 -17.94 27.72
C GLU A 357 22.31 -18.76 28.31
N LEU A 358 21.46 -18.13 29.12
CA LEU A 358 20.27 -18.77 29.67
C LEU A 358 19.29 -19.17 28.56
N GLY A 359 19.05 -18.29 27.58
CA GLY A 359 18.21 -18.57 26.43
C GLY A 359 18.71 -19.78 25.62
N ARG A 360 20.02 -19.81 25.31
CA ARG A 360 20.64 -20.95 24.62
C ARG A 360 20.53 -22.24 25.43
N LYS A 361 20.68 -22.17 26.76
CA LYS A 361 20.50 -23.32 27.63
C LYS A 361 19.07 -23.87 27.58
N ILE A 362 18.04 -23.00 27.63
CA ILE A 362 16.63 -23.38 27.53
C ILE A 362 16.37 -24.15 26.23
N LEU A 363 16.85 -23.65 25.08
CA LEU A 363 16.69 -24.32 23.79
C LEU A 363 17.44 -25.65 23.74
N THR A 364 18.64 -25.73 24.36
CA THR A 364 19.41 -26.98 24.43
C THR A 364 18.69 -28.01 25.31
N ASP A 365 18.18 -27.63 26.47
CA ASP A 365 17.46 -28.50 27.38
C ASP A 365 16.13 -29.01 26.77
N ALA A 366 15.45 -28.17 25.97
CA ALA A 366 14.24 -28.56 25.24
C ALA A 366 14.53 -29.57 24.11
N ASN A 367 15.74 -29.59 23.60
CA ASN A 367 16.25 -30.55 22.60
C ASN A 367 15.30 -30.82 21.44
N HIS A 368 14.66 -29.78 20.89
CA HIS A 368 13.71 -29.93 19.79
C HIS A 368 14.45 -30.26 18.48
N PRO A 369 14.07 -31.30 17.73
CA PRO A 369 14.84 -31.81 16.60
C PRO A 369 14.97 -30.83 15.43
N LEU A 370 14.08 -29.86 15.31
CA LEU A 370 14.09 -28.87 14.25
C LEU A 370 14.83 -27.58 14.63
N VAL A 371 15.17 -27.36 15.90
CA VAL A 371 15.83 -26.15 16.38
C VAL A 371 17.35 -26.34 16.32
N GLN A 372 18.02 -25.47 15.59
CA GLN A 372 19.48 -25.41 15.47
C GLN A 372 19.95 -24.05 15.98
N GLN A 373 20.87 -24.05 16.94
CA GLN A 373 21.43 -22.83 17.49
C GLN A 373 22.74 -22.49 16.78
N VAL A 374 22.92 -21.20 16.43
CA VAL A 374 24.12 -20.66 15.81
C VAL A 374 24.50 -19.34 16.48
N ASP A 375 25.76 -19.15 16.81
CA ASP A 375 26.21 -18.06 17.66
C ASP A 375 26.27 -16.70 16.94
N THR A 376 26.53 -16.67 15.64
CA THR A 376 26.68 -15.43 14.86
C THR A 376 25.53 -15.22 13.89
N MET A 377 25.23 -13.97 13.58
CA MET A 377 24.18 -13.62 12.61
C MET A 377 24.50 -14.15 11.21
N ASP A 378 25.75 -13.96 10.76
CA ASP A 378 26.20 -14.42 9.44
C ASP A 378 26.16 -15.95 9.34
N GLY A 379 26.67 -16.66 10.37
CA GLY A 379 26.63 -18.12 10.40
C GLY A 379 25.22 -18.67 10.45
N ALA A 380 24.30 -18.00 11.14
CA ALA A 380 22.90 -18.39 11.18
C ALA A 380 22.19 -18.14 9.83
N ALA A 381 22.49 -17.03 9.17
CA ALA A 381 21.99 -16.73 7.83
C ALA A 381 22.47 -17.76 6.79
N GLU A 382 23.77 -18.08 6.82
CA GLU A 382 24.37 -19.12 5.98
C GLU A 382 23.69 -20.49 6.19
N ARG A 383 23.49 -20.86 7.47
CA ARG A 383 22.85 -22.14 7.82
C ARG A 383 21.38 -22.17 7.39
N ALA A 384 20.64 -21.09 7.56
CA ALA A 384 19.24 -21.00 7.15
C ALA A 384 19.13 -21.07 5.61
N ALA A 385 19.99 -20.36 4.87
CA ALA A 385 20.04 -20.40 3.43
C ALA A 385 20.37 -21.80 2.90
N GLU A 386 21.40 -22.48 3.48
CA GLU A 386 21.74 -23.88 3.14
C GLU A 386 20.56 -24.83 3.32
N LEU A 387 19.81 -24.68 4.42
CA LEU A 387 18.64 -25.53 4.71
C LEU A 387 17.46 -25.25 3.76
N ALA A 388 17.29 -24.00 3.34
CA ALA A 388 16.25 -23.60 2.40
C ALA A 388 16.55 -24.02 0.95
N ALA A 389 17.82 -24.24 0.60
CA ALA A 389 18.25 -24.67 -0.72
C ALA A 389 18.10 -26.19 -0.97
N LYS A 390 17.81 -26.97 0.08
CA LYS A 390 17.60 -28.43 0.01
C LYS A 390 16.14 -28.76 -0.32
#